data_531dec14c589e1df7d4f780d253f46a2
#
_entry.id   531dec14c589e1df7d4f780d253f46a2
#
_cell.length_a   1.000
_cell.length_b   1.000
_cell.length_c   1.000
_cell.angle_alpha   90.00
_cell.angle_beta   90.00
_cell.angle_gamma   90.00
#
_symmetry.space_group_name_H-M   'P 1'
#
loop_
_entity.id
_entity.type
_entity.pdbx_description
1 polymer ?
#
loop_
_entity_poly.entity_id
_entity_poly.type
_entity_poly.pdbx_seq_one_letter_code
_entity_poly.pdbx_strand_id
1 'polypeptide(L)'
;MDQGLNQKIDAYIAENKEQLLQDIAALVAIDSVEGTPEEGAPFGVGPRAALDKTLELAAGMGFATRNCENYIGYAELAGADPEKYLATICHVDVVPVGNGWTADPFKMRIQDGWLLGRGVSDDKGPMVVALYALKFLKEQGYELRYPIRALIGDNEETHMQDVEYYLKNYPAPVFCFTPDAEFPVCNGEKGHFGGKIVSPVCNGVICDFEGGVANNAVPDRASALLHTDITKLKNAPNITLEPAGEGCVRVRGWGKAGHAAMPEGTVNAIGLVVNYLLDNGLCNDAERAYLEALKKLHASTAGEGIGVACADGPFGPLTVIGGRIYMQDGKMVQTMDSRYPTCTDGDTIAKQIRAAIGTGAELTDVGSAKPFYIEADTPAIKACIDTYNEVTGENATPF
;
A
#
# COMPACT_ATOMS: atom_id res chain seq x y z
N MET A 1 -25.15 19.45 10.90
CA MET A 1 -26.24 18.45 10.74
C MET A 1 -27.41 18.79 11.67
N ASP A 2 -28.65 18.47 11.30
CA ASP A 2 -29.79 18.62 12.21
C ASP A 2 -29.58 17.69 13.42
N GLN A 3 -29.70 18.20 14.66
CA GLN A 3 -29.61 17.37 15.89
C GLN A 3 -30.53 16.14 15.81
N GLY A 4 -31.67 16.26 15.11
CA GLY A 4 -32.60 15.17 14.86
C GLY A 4 -32.02 14.07 13.96
N LEU A 5 -31.12 14.39 13.04
CA LEU A 5 -30.48 13.40 12.18
C LEU A 5 -29.46 12.55 12.95
N ASN A 6 -28.62 13.15 13.78
CA ASN A 6 -27.65 12.41 14.61
C ASN A 6 -28.36 11.42 15.53
N GLN A 7 -29.46 11.85 16.20
CA GLN A 7 -30.25 10.95 17.06
C GLN A 7 -30.86 9.77 16.26
N LYS A 8 -31.30 10.01 15.01
CA LYS A 8 -31.82 8.93 14.15
C LYS A 8 -30.72 7.95 13.74
N ILE A 9 -29.52 8.46 13.43
CA ILE A 9 -28.36 7.63 13.09
C ILE A 9 -27.96 6.77 14.29
N ASP A 10 -27.83 7.36 15.49
CA ASP A 10 -27.49 6.65 16.72
C ASP A 10 -28.50 5.54 17.05
N ALA A 11 -29.80 5.84 16.95
CA ALA A 11 -30.85 4.86 17.14
C ALA A 11 -30.79 3.73 16.13
N TYR A 12 -30.57 4.06 14.86
CA TYR A 12 -30.44 3.08 13.77
C TYR A 12 -29.24 2.17 13.96
N ILE A 13 -28.08 2.71 14.34
CA ILE A 13 -26.88 1.93 14.65
C ILE A 13 -27.18 0.98 15.82
N ALA A 14 -27.77 1.47 16.88
CA ALA A 14 -28.10 0.66 18.06
C ALA A 14 -29.05 -0.51 17.71
N GLU A 15 -30.05 -0.26 16.87
CA GLU A 15 -31.04 -1.27 16.43
C GLU A 15 -30.43 -2.32 15.51
N ASN A 16 -29.53 -1.91 14.62
CA ASN A 16 -28.96 -2.79 13.57
C ASN A 16 -27.60 -3.39 13.96
N LYS A 17 -26.99 -3.02 15.08
CA LYS A 17 -25.63 -3.37 15.47
C LYS A 17 -25.35 -4.88 15.44
N GLU A 18 -26.24 -5.69 15.94
CA GLU A 18 -26.03 -7.14 16.01
C GLU A 18 -26.00 -7.75 14.61
N GLN A 19 -26.92 -7.36 13.71
CA GLN A 19 -26.95 -7.85 12.33
C GLN A 19 -25.73 -7.34 11.54
N LEU A 20 -25.35 -6.07 11.70
CA LEU A 20 -24.15 -5.50 11.08
C LEU A 20 -22.91 -6.31 11.45
N LEU A 21 -22.74 -6.66 12.73
CA LEU A 21 -21.61 -7.48 13.16
C LEU A 21 -21.65 -8.90 12.59
N GLN A 22 -22.84 -9.49 12.42
CA GLN A 22 -23.01 -10.79 11.78
C GLN A 22 -22.65 -10.73 10.28
N ASP A 23 -23.02 -9.66 9.59
CA ASP A 23 -22.71 -9.46 8.17
C ASP A 23 -21.20 -9.25 7.96
N ILE A 24 -20.53 -8.48 8.84
CA ILE A 24 -19.06 -8.38 8.83
C ILE A 24 -18.44 -9.76 9.05
N ALA A 25 -18.89 -10.51 10.05
CA ALA A 25 -18.38 -11.84 10.34
C ALA A 25 -18.55 -12.80 9.17
N ALA A 26 -19.64 -12.70 8.41
CA ALA A 26 -19.90 -13.52 7.22
C ALA A 26 -18.88 -13.22 6.09
N LEU A 27 -18.48 -11.97 5.89
CA LEU A 27 -17.45 -11.61 4.91
C LEU A 27 -16.04 -11.98 5.42
N VAL A 28 -15.73 -11.75 6.68
CA VAL A 28 -14.45 -12.13 7.28
C VAL A 28 -14.20 -13.63 7.20
N ALA A 29 -15.26 -14.45 7.25
CA ALA A 29 -15.16 -15.92 7.15
C ALA A 29 -14.67 -16.41 5.79
N ILE A 30 -14.61 -15.57 4.77
CA ILE A 30 -14.13 -15.93 3.43
C ILE A 30 -12.65 -15.57 3.32
N ASP A 31 -11.79 -16.57 3.06
CA ASP A 31 -10.41 -16.34 2.67
C ASP A 31 -10.36 -15.78 1.25
N SER A 32 -10.24 -14.47 1.14
CA SER A 32 -10.22 -13.73 -0.12
C SER A 32 -8.85 -13.16 -0.47
N VAL A 33 -7.79 -13.84 -0.06
CA VAL A 33 -6.43 -13.58 -0.57
C VAL A 33 -6.41 -13.86 -2.07
N GLU A 34 -5.75 -12.98 -2.86
CA GLU A 34 -5.58 -13.19 -4.30
C GLU A 34 -4.99 -14.58 -4.59
N GLY A 35 -5.60 -15.28 -5.52
CA GLY A 35 -5.23 -16.62 -5.92
C GLY A 35 -4.92 -16.73 -7.41
N THR A 36 -4.71 -17.96 -7.88
CA THR A 36 -4.52 -18.20 -9.31
C THR A 36 -5.78 -17.84 -10.07
N PRO A 37 -5.71 -17.04 -11.15
CA PRO A 37 -6.85 -16.75 -11.99
C PRO A 37 -7.47 -18.00 -12.60
N GLU A 38 -8.81 -18.07 -12.57
CA GLU A 38 -9.60 -19.16 -13.14
C GLU A 38 -10.74 -18.58 -13.99
N GLU A 39 -11.43 -19.44 -14.76
CA GLU A 39 -12.60 -19.03 -15.53
C GLU A 39 -13.69 -18.47 -14.61
N GLY A 40 -14.08 -17.20 -14.81
CA GLY A 40 -15.04 -16.49 -13.96
C GLY A 40 -14.51 -16.06 -12.58
N ALA A 41 -13.23 -16.19 -12.32
CA ALA A 41 -12.57 -15.73 -11.10
C ALA A 41 -11.20 -15.11 -11.45
N PRO A 42 -11.17 -13.87 -11.98
CA PRO A 42 -9.95 -13.26 -12.50
C PRO A 42 -8.85 -13.08 -11.44
N PHE A 43 -9.22 -12.97 -10.17
CA PHE A 43 -8.30 -12.81 -9.04
C PHE A 43 -8.28 -14.03 -8.11
N GLY A 44 -8.85 -15.16 -8.57
CA GLY A 44 -8.97 -16.40 -7.80
C GLY A 44 -10.35 -16.58 -7.15
N VAL A 45 -10.60 -17.79 -6.67
CA VAL A 45 -11.91 -18.19 -6.13
C VAL A 45 -12.26 -17.50 -4.82
N GLY A 46 -11.28 -17.10 -4.02
CA GLY A 46 -11.48 -16.41 -2.74
C GLY A 46 -12.08 -15.01 -2.90
N PRO A 47 -11.41 -14.08 -3.61
CA PRO A 47 -11.94 -12.74 -3.92
C PRO A 47 -13.31 -12.82 -4.60
N ARG A 48 -13.48 -13.72 -5.59
CA ARG A 48 -14.77 -13.95 -6.24
C ARG A 48 -15.86 -14.35 -5.24
N ALA A 49 -15.60 -15.24 -4.32
CA ALA A 49 -16.59 -15.66 -3.31
C ALA A 49 -16.98 -14.51 -2.38
N ALA A 50 -16.01 -13.63 -2.01
CA ALA A 50 -16.28 -12.45 -1.21
C ALA A 50 -17.12 -11.41 -1.95
N LEU A 51 -16.84 -11.18 -3.24
CA LEU A 51 -17.65 -10.33 -4.12
C LEU A 51 -19.10 -10.84 -4.20
N ASP A 52 -19.29 -12.14 -4.50
CA ASP A 52 -20.63 -12.73 -4.60
C ASP A 52 -21.40 -12.63 -3.28
N LYS A 53 -20.71 -12.88 -2.14
CA LYS A 53 -21.33 -12.76 -0.82
C LYS A 53 -21.74 -11.33 -0.50
N THR A 54 -20.93 -10.35 -0.86
CA THR A 54 -21.24 -8.93 -0.64
C THR A 54 -22.45 -8.50 -1.49
N LEU A 55 -22.51 -8.93 -2.76
CA LEU A 55 -23.67 -8.68 -3.62
C LEU A 55 -24.94 -9.36 -3.09
N GLU A 56 -24.83 -10.58 -2.52
CA GLU A 56 -25.95 -11.27 -1.86
C GLU A 56 -26.47 -10.48 -0.65
N LEU A 57 -25.57 -9.99 0.22
CA LEU A 57 -25.94 -9.16 1.36
C LEU A 57 -26.66 -7.88 0.91
N ALA A 58 -26.09 -7.18 -0.08
CA ALA A 58 -26.67 -5.96 -0.63
C ALA A 58 -28.06 -6.21 -1.26
N ALA A 59 -28.23 -7.31 -2.00
CA ALA A 59 -29.53 -7.71 -2.55
C ALA A 59 -30.54 -8.02 -1.45
N GLY A 60 -30.11 -8.68 -0.36
CA GLY A 60 -30.91 -8.93 0.85
C GLY A 60 -31.38 -7.64 1.55
N MET A 61 -30.60 -6.57 1.47
CA MET A 61 -30.98 -5.22 1.94
C MET A 61 -31.90 -4.50 0.95
N GLY A 62 -32.18 -5.13 -0.21
CA GLY A 62 -33.11 -4.62 -1.24
C GLY A 62 -32.51 -3.55 -2.13
N PHE A 63 -31.19 -3.57 -2.36
CA PHE A 63 -30.53 -2.76 -3.39
C PHE A 63 -30.60 -3.44 -4.76
N ALA A 64 -30.54 -2.64 -5.82
CA ALA A 64 -30.19 -3.14 -7.14
C ALA A 64 -28.70 -3.47 -7.14
N THR A 65 -28.34 -4.71 -7.51
CA THR A 65 -26.96 -5.16 -7.52
C THR A 65 -26.51 -5.51 -8.93
N ARG A 66 -25.22 -5.31 -9.20
CA ARG A 66 -24.60 -5.74 -10.45
C ARG A 66 -23.21 -6.34 -10.18
N ASN A 67 -22.99 -7.50 -10.75
CA ASN A 67 -21.67 -8.07 -10.93
C ASN A 67 -21.13 -7.62 -12.29
N CYS A 68 -20.00 -6.95 -12.32
CA CYS A 68 -19.33 -6.45 -13.52
C CYS A 68 -18.27 -7.46 -13.96
N GLU A 69 -18.73 -8.53 -14.59
CA GLU A 69 -17.93 -9.61 -15.19
C GLU A 69 -16.92 -10.25 -14.23
N ASN A 70 -17.20 -10.22 -12.94
CA ASN A 70 -16.41 -10.78 -11.84
C ASN A 70 -15.08 -10.04 -11.53
N TYR A 71 -14.91 -8.82 -12.06
CA TYR A 71 -13.79 -7.95 -11.71
C TYR A 71 -14.13 -6.99 -10.57
N ILE A 72 -15.40 -6.58 -10.46
CA ILE A 72 -15.91 -5.64 -9.48
C ILE A 72 -17.43 -5.75 -9.44
N GLY A 73 -18.06 -5.32 -8.36
CA GLY A 73 -19.51 -5.25 -8.29
C GLY A 73 -20.00 -3.90 -7.75
N TYR A 74 -21.32 -3.71 -7.73
CA TYR A 74 -21.90 -2.61 -6.99
C TYR A 74 -23.31 -2.90 -6.49
N ALA A 75 -23.66 -2.20 -5.42
CA ALA A 75 -25.02 -2.02 -4.93
C ALA A 75 -25.46 -0.58 -5.19
N GLU A 76 -26.66 -0.36 -5.70
CA GLU A 76 -27.15 0.97 -6.06
C GLU A 76 -28.41 1.33 -5.29
N LEU A 77 -28.40 2.51 -4.67
CA LEU A 77 -29.58 3.22 -4.21
C LEU A 77 -29.97 4.25 -5.28
N ALA A 78 -31.20 4.11 -5.81
CA ALA A 78 -31.68 4.93 -6.92
C ALA A 78 -31.78 6.42 -6.59
N GLY A 79 -31.62 7.26 -7.61
CA GLY A 79 -31.82 8.73 -7.56
C GLY A 79 -32.66 9.23 -8.73
N ALA A 80 -33.04 10.49 -8.71
CA ALA A 80 -33.90 11.09 -9.71
C ALA A 80 -33.22 11.31 -11.08
N ASP A 81 -31.91 11.54 -11.10
CA ASP A 81 -31.10 11.74 -12.30
C ASP A 81 -30.11 10.57 -12.48
N PRO A 82 -30.44 9.55 -13.28
CA PRO A 82 -29.63 8.35 -13.44
C PRO A 82 -28.38 8.54 -14.33
N GLU A 83 -28.27 9.69 -15.03
CA GLU A 83 -27.12 9.98 -15.91
C GLU A 83 -25.81 10.19 -15.17
N LYS A 84 -25.91 10.48 -13.87
CA LYS A 84 -24.78 10.73 -12.97
C LYS A 84 -24.99 9.96 -11.68
N TYR A 85 -23.89 9.58 -11.02
CA TYR A 85 -23.99 8.93 -9.72
C TYR A 85 -22.84 9.34 -8.81
N LEU A 86 -23.06 9.25 -7.52
CA LEU A 86 -22.04 9.30 -6.47
C LEU A 86 -21.61 7.87 -6.12
N ALA A 87 -20.41 7.70 -5.61
CA ALA A 87 -19.95 6.40 -5.16
C ALA A 87 -19.19 6.48 -3.84
N THR A 88 -19.26 5.39 -3.09
CA THR A 88 -18.22 4.95 -2.18
C THR A 88 -17.60 3.68 -2.76
N ILE A 89 -16.31 3.47 -2.55
CA ILE A 89 -15.62 2.27 -2.96
C ILE A 89 -14.93 1.62 -1.77
N CYS A 90 -15.10 0.32 -1.64
CA CYS A 90 -14.44 -0.53 -0.68
C CYS A 90 -14.00 -1.79 -1.38
N HIS A 91 -13.08 -2.56 -0.77
CA HIS A 91 -12.66 -3.84 -1.31
C HIS A 91 -12.96 -5.01 -0.36
N VAL A 92 -13.02 -6.20 -0.92
CA VAL A 92 -13.32 -7.43 -0.18
C VAL A 92 -12.24 -8.51 -0.31
N ASP A 93 -11.21 -8.27 -1.12
CA ASP A 93 -9.95 -9.02 -1.06
C ASP A 93 -9.15 -8.63 0.18
N VAL A 94 -8.16 -9.43 0.53
CA VAL A 94 -7.33 -9.22 1.71
C VAL A 94 -5.89 -9.69 1.44
N VAL A 95 -4.91 -9.07 2.11
CA VAL A 95 -3.53 -9.56 2.12
C VAL A 95 -3.40 -10.92 2.80
N PRO A 96 -2.36 -11.71 2.49
CA PRO A 96 -2.04 -12.94 3.21
C PRO A 96 -1.98 -12.71 4.72
N VAL A 97 -2.47 -13.66 5.49
CA VAL A 97 -2.62 -13.51 6.96
C VAL A 97 -1.30 -13.30 7.70
N GLY A 98 -0.18 -13.78 7.17
CA GLY A 98 1.12 -13.69 7.85
C GLY A 98 1.20 -14.58 9.09
N ASN A 99 2.10 -14.20 10.01
CA ASN A 99 2.37 -14.93 11.25
C ASN A 99 1.89 -14.14 12.48
N GLY A 100 1.78 -14.81 13.63
CA GLY A 100 1.52 -14.15 14.92
C GLY A 100 0.05 -14.10 15.35
N TRP A 101 -0.87 -14.66 14.57
CA TRP A 101 -2.26 -14.78 14.97
C TRP A 101 -2.43 -15.73 16.15
N THR A 102 -3.18 -15.31 17.18
CA THR A 102 -3.49 -16.11 18.36
C THR A 102 -4.72 -16.99 18.20
N ALA A 103 -5.49 -16.80 17.14
CA ALA A 103 -6.67 -17.57 16.74
C ALA A 103 -6.84 -17.50 15.22
N ASP A 104 -7.79 -18.25 14.66
CA ASP A 104 -8.13 -18.25 13.24
C ASP A 104 -8.44 -16.82 12.75
N PRO A 105 -7.66 -16.26 11.80
CA PRO A 105 -7.85 -14.92 11.27
C PRO A 105 -9.16 -14.74 10.48
N PHE A 106 -9.70 -15.81 9.92
CA PHE A 106 -10.99 -15.79 9.18
C PHE A 106 -12.19 -16.11 10.06
N LYS A 107 -12.00 -16.14 11.37
CA LYS A 107 -13.08 -16.26 12.34
C LYS A 107 -13.15 -15.00 13.20
N MET A 108 -14.00 -14.05 12.81
CA MET A 108 -14.17 -12.81 13.57
C MET A 108 -14.51 -13.09 15.03
N ARG A 109 -13.88 -12.39 15.94
CA ARG A 109 -14.16 -12.43 17.37
C ARG A 109 -14.21 -11.03 17.96
N ILE A 110 -14.96 -10.91 19.05
CA ILE A 110 -15.00 -9.67 19.85
C ILE A 110 -14.21 -9.94 21.12
N GLN A 111 -13.20 -9.14 21.40
CA GLN A 111 -12.38 -9.24 22.58
C GLN A 111 -12.06 -7.84 23.10
N ASP A 112 -12.36 -7.57 24.37
CA ASP A 112 -12.08 -6.29 25.04
C ASP A 112 -12.64 -5.06 24.28
N GLY A 113 -13.80 -5.24 23.61
CA GLY A 113 -14.44 -4.19 22.81
C GLY A 113 -13.92 -4.05 21.39
N TRP A 114 -12.90 -4.82 20.99
CA TRP A 114 -12.33 -4.81 19.66
C TRP A 114 -12.89 -5.94 18.80
N LEU A 115 -13.09 -5.66 17.51
CA LEU A 115 -13.32 -6.68 16.48
C LEU A 115 -11.97 -7.15 15.98
N LEU A 116 -11.73 -8.47 16.01
CA LEU A 116 -10.47 -9.08 15.60
C LEU A 116 -10.73 -10.09 14.49
N GLY A 117 -10.06 -9.93 13.37
CA GLY A 117 -10.12 -10.81 12.18
C GLY A 117 -9.45 -10.15 10.97
N ARG A 118 -9.01 -10.93 9.99
CA ARG A 118 -8.48 -10.42 8.73
C ARG A 118 -9.62 -9.77 7.93
N GLY A 119 -9.43 -8.51 7.49
CA GLY A 119 -10.44 -7.75 6.75
C GLY A 119 -11.48 -7.02 7.63
N VAL A 120 -11.42 -7.12 8.96
CA VAL A 120 -12.35 -6.38 9.85
C VAL A 120 -12.20 -4.86 9.70
N SER A 121 -10.98 -4.37 9.57
CA SER A 121 -10.67 -2.94 9.40
C SER A 121 -10.40 -2.58 7.95
N ASP A 122 -9.77 -3.47 7.21
CA ASP A 122 -9.23 -3.31 5.87
C ASP A 122 -9.69 -4.51 5.03
N ASP A 123 -10.76 -4.38 4.19
CA ASP A 123 -11.75 -3.28 4.15
C ASP A 123 -13.19 -3.83 4.20
N LYS A 124 -13.36 -5.17 4.52
CA LYS A 124 -14.68 -5.85 4.60
C LYS A 124 -15.63 -5.22 5.63
N GLY A 125 -15.09 -4.75 6.76
CA GLY A 125 -15.88 -4.07 7.79
C GLY A 125 -16.44 -2.74 7.28
N PRO A 126 -15.61 -1.81 6.80
CA PRO A 126 -16.05 -0.57 6.18
C PRO A 126 -17.00 -0.78 5.00
N MET A 127 -16.80 -1.83 4.17
CA MET A 127 -17.73 -2.21 3.10
C MET A 127 -19.15 -2.46 3.65
N VAL A 128 -19.27 -3.25 4.71
CA VAL A 128 -20.59 -3.51 5.34
C VAL A 128 -21.16 -2.23 5.93
N VAL A 129 -20.33 -1.40 6.58
CA VAL A 129 -20.78 -0.11 7.12
C VAL A 129 -21.31 0.80 6.00
N ALA A 130 -20.67 0.85 4.85
CA ALA A 130 -21.14 1.60 3.68
C ALA A 130 -22.51 1.12 3.19
N LEU A 131 -22.74 -0.21 3.14
CA LEU A 131 -24.05 -0.77 2.80
C LEU A 131 -25.13 -0.38 3.83
N TYR A 132 -24.81 -0.38 5.13
CA TYR A 132 -25.75 0.04 6.18
C TYR A 132 -26.02 1.54 6.14
N ALA A 133 -25.06 2.37 5.76
CA ALA A 133 -25.31 3.79 5.51
C ALA A 133 -26.29 4.02 4.36
N LEU A 134 -26.15 3.29 3.24
CA LEU A 134 -27.10 3.33 2.15
C LEU A 134 -28.48 2.79 2.57
N LYS A 135 -28.53 1.71 3.36
CA LYS A 135 -29.76 1.14 3.90
C LYS A 135 -30.50 2.14 4.79
N PHE A 136 -29.77 2.88 5.65
CA PHE A 136 -30.35 3.96 6.43
C PHE A 136 -31.02 5.02 5.55
N LEU A 137 -30.33 5.52 4.52
CA LEU A 137 -30.90 6.51 3.59
C LEU A 137 -32.19 6.01 2.92
N LYS A 138 -32.18 4.74 2.48
CA LYS A 138 -33.34 4.09 1.87
C LYS A 138 -34.52 3.97 2.82
N GLU A 139 -34.30 3.45 4.05
CA GLU A 139 -35.35 3.22 5.04
C GLU A 139 -35.92 4.53 5.63
N GLN A 140 -35.11 5.58 5.69
CA GLN A 140 -35.58 6.91 6.08
C GLN A 140 -36.31 7.66 4.93
N GLY A 141 -36.36 7.07 3.71
CA GLY A 141 -37.06 7.65 2.57
C GLY A 141 -36.43 8.90 2.00
N TYR A 142 -35.10 9.02 2.08
CA TYR A 142 -34.41 10.17 1.46
C TYR A 142 -34.53 10.15 -0.05
N GLU A 143 -35.03 11.26 -0.62
CA GLU A 143 -35.05 11.46 -2.07
C GLU A 143 -33.68 11.95 -2.53
N LEU A 144 -32.98 11.12 -3.29
CA LEU A 144 -31.67 11.43 -3.80
C LEU A 144 -31.75 12.07 -5.19
N ARG A 145 -30.96 13.10 -5.44
CA ARG A 145 -30.80 13.69 -6.77
C ARG A 145 -30.10 12.72 -7.71
N TYR A 146 -28.99 12.15 -7.27
CA TYR A 146 -28.20 11.16 -8.01
C TYR A 146 -28.28 9.81 -7.32
N PRO A 147 -28.23 8.69 -8.05
CA PRO A 147 -27.97 7.39 -7.45
C PRO A 147 -26.68 7.40 -6.63
N ILE A 148 -26.64 6.56 -5.61
CA ILE A 148 -25.40 6.29 -4.88
C ILE A 148 -25.06 4.82 -5.07
N ARG A 149 -23.82 4.55 -5.52
CA ARG A 149 -23.25 3.19 -5.65
C ARG A 149 -22.25 2.92 -4.53
N ALA A 150 -22.41 1.80 -3.86
CA ALA A 150 -21.34 1.17 -3.12
C ALA A 150 -20.62 0.24 -4.11
N LEU A 151 -19.45 0.63 -4.57
CA LEU A 151 -18.57 -0.17 -5.42
C LEU A 151 -17.85 -1.20 -4.54
N ILE A 152 -17.76 -2.43 -5.01
CA ILE A 152 -17.23 -3.59 -4.28
C ILE A 152 -16.06 -4.12 -5.07
N GLY A 153 -14.85 -3.65 -4.76
CA GLY A 153 -13.59 -4.11 -5.34
C GLY A 153 -13.17 -5.47 -4.80
N ASP A 154 -12.40 -6.22 -5.57
CA ASP A 154 -11.86 -7.52 -5.18
C ASP A 154 -10.40 -7.76 -5.62
N ASN A 155 -9.65 -6.68 -5.90
CA ASN A 155 -8.22 -6.73 -6.24
C ASN A 155 -7.45 -5.46 -5.80
N GLU A 156 -7.85 -4.78 -4.72
CA GLU A 156 -7.19 -3.57 -4.24
C GLU A 156 -5.78 -3.85 -3.72
N GLU A 157 -5.62 -4.88 -2.89
CA GLU A 157 -4.42 -5.23 -2.12
C GLU A 157 -3.19 -5.59 -3.00
N THR A 158 -3.39 -5.77 -4.28
CA THR A 158 -2.34 -6.23 -5.20
C THR A 158 -2.13 -5.31 -6.40
N HIS A 159 -3.12 -5.15 -7.27
CA HIS A 159 -2.91 -4.52 -8.57
C HIS A 159 -4.00 -3.52 -9.00
N MET A 160 -5.12 -3.41 -8.28
CA MET A 160 -6.28 -2.55 -8.61
C MET A 160 -6.83 -2.76 -10.03
N GLN A 161 -6.72 -3.97 -10.59
CA GLN A 161 -7.21 -4.29 -11.93
C GLN A 161 -8.73 -4.26 -12.03
N ASP A 162 -9.43 -4.43 -10.92
CA ASP A 162 -10.86 -4.28 -10.74
C ASP A 162 -11.33 -2.86 -11.04
N VAL A 163 -10.67 -1.85 -10.47
CA VAL A 163 -10.93 -0.42 -10.71
C VAL A 163 -10.58 -0.05 -12.15
N GLU A 164 -9.44 -0.51 -12.66
CA GLU A 164 -9.06 -0.29 -14.07
C GLU A 164 -10.10 -0.86 -15.03
N TYR A 165 -10.58 -2.08 -14.74
CA TYR A 165 -11.65 -2.73 -15.52
C TYR A 165 -12.93 -1.90 -15.49
N TYR A 166 -13.35 -1.43 -14.31
CA TYR A 166 -14.55 -0.64 -14.14
C TYR A 166 -14.48 0.67 -14.93
N LEU A 167 -13.42 1.44 -14.76
CA LEU A 167 -13.24 2.74 -15.43
C LEU A 167 -13.14 2.63 -16.97
N LYS A 168 -12.68 1.48 -17.48
CA LYS A 168 -12.63 1.20 -18.92
C LYS A 168 -14.00 0.87 -19.53
N ASN A 169 -14.89 0.21 -18.77
CA ASN A 169 -16.10 -0.39 -19.29
C ASN A 169 -17.38 0.31 -18.81
N TYR A 170 -17.30 1.11 -17.74
CA TYR A 170 -18.43 1.79 -17.10
C TYR A 170 -18.17 3.27 -16.88
N PRO A 171 -19.20 4.13 -16.85
CA PRO A 171 -19.03 5.54 -16.53
C PRO A 171 -18.42 5.76 -15.14
N ALA A 172 -17.48 6.70 -15.03
CA ALA A 172 -16.96 7.10 -13.74
C ALA A 172 -17.98 7.88 -12.90
N PRO A 173 -17.95 7.80 -11.56
CA PRO A 173 -18.77 8.61 -10.67
C PRO A 173 -18.39 10.10 -10.77
N VAL A 174 -19.34 11.00 -10.48
CA VAL A 174 -19.04 12.44 -10.37
C VAL A 174 -18.29 12.80 -9.10
N PHE A 175 -18.38 11.94 -8.09
CA PHE A 175 -17.59 11.96 -6.87
C PHE A 175 -17.53 10.54 -6.30
N CYS A 176 -16.36 10.15 -5.82
CA CYS A 176 -16.14 8.88 -5.14
C CYS A 176 -15.26 9.13 -3.91
N PHE A 177 -15.52 8.42 -2.84
CA PHE A 177 -14.64 8.35 -1.69
C PHE A 177 -14.52 6.90 -1.21
N THR A 178 -13.44 6.60 -0.51
CA THR A 178 -13.27 5.33 0.19
C THR A 178 -13.21 5.56 1.70
N PRO A 179 -13.85 4.72 2.51
CA PRO A 179 -13.64 4.70 3.95
C PRO A 179 -12.39 3.89 4.36
N ASP A 180 -11.67 3.37 3.41
CA ASP A 180 -10.43 2.61 3.57
C ASP A 180 -9.22 3.52 3.73
N ALA A 181 -9.29 4.42 4.69
CA ALA A 181 -8.23 5.38 5.01
C ALA A 181 -8.36 5.87 6.45
N GLU A 182 -7.34 6.57 6.93
CA GLU A 182 -7.40 7.25 8.22
C GLU A 182 -8.34 8.46 8.16
N PHE A 183 -9.00 8.74 9.31
CA PHE A 183 -9.78 9.97 9.49
C PHE A 183 -8.86 11.13 9.88
N PRO A 184 -9.20 12.40 9.58
CA PRO A 184 -10.55 12.87 9.17
C PRO A 184 -10.85 12.75 7.68
N VAL A 185 -9.99 13.22 6.81
CA VAL A 185 -10.16 13.18 5.33
C VAL A 185 -8.79 13.25 4.69
N CYS A 186 -8.39 12.20 4.02
CA CYS A 186 -7.25 12.20 3.10
C CYS A 186 -7.70 12.78 1.76
N ASN A 187 -7.21 13.96 1.40
CA ASN A 187 -7.61 14.63 0.16
C ASN A 187 -6.53 14.58 -0.93
N GLY A 188 -5.48 13.81 -0.70
CA GLY A 188 -4.44 13.60 -1.69
C GLY A 188 -3.49 12.50 -1.29
N GLU A 189 -2.80 11.94 -2.26
CA GLU A 189 -1.82 10.88 -2.05
C GLU A 189 -0.60 11.09 -2.93
N LYS A 190 0.59 10.85 -2.35
CA LYS A 190 1.85 10.87 -3.11
C LYS A 190 1.84 9.81 -4.20
N GLY A 191 2.46 10.11 -5.32
CA GLY A 191 2.74 9.11 -6.34
C GLY A 191 3.70 8.04 -5.83
N HIS A 192 3.61 6.86 -6.40
CA HIS A 192 4.52 5.75 -6.14
C HIS A 192 5.46 5.53 -7.33
N PHE A 193 6.74 5.31 -7.06
CA PHE A 193 7.73 4.88 -8.04
C PHE A 193 8.52 3.71 -7.49
N GLY A 194 8.55 2.61 -8.24
CA GLY A 194 9.35 1.43 -7.92
C GLY A 194 10.26 1.04 -9.08
N GLY A 195 11.33 0.31 -8.77
CA GLY A 195 12.25 -0.20 -9.77
C GLY A 195 13.36 -1.03 -9.16
N LYS A 196 14.22 -1.58 -10.03
CA LYS A 196 15.39 -2.36 -9.60
C LYS A 196 16.67 -1.76 -10.18
N ILE A 197 17.69 -1.62 -9.35
CA ILE A 197 19.05 -1.28 -9.77
C ILE A 197 19.84 -2.59 -9.80
N VAL A 198 20.30 -2.96 -11.00
CA VAL A 198 20.93 -4.26 -11.28
C VAL A 198 22.41 -4.05 -11.61
N SER A 199 23.29 -4.84 -10.97
CA SER A 199 24.73 -4.82 -11.24
C SER A 199 25.09 -5.56 -12.54
N PRO A 200 26.30 -5.35 -13.08
CA PRO A 200 26.96 -6.36 -13.92
C PRO A 200 27.10 -7.69 -13.16
N VAL A 201 27.47 -8.76 -13.89
CA VAL A 201 27.76 -10.06 -13.26
C VAL A 201 28.93 -9.90 -12.28
N CYS A 202 28.71 -10.33 -11.03
CA CYS A 202 29.72 -10.31 -9.97
C CYS A 202 30.72 -11.45 -10.17
N ASN A 203 31.99 -11.12 -10.14
CA ASN A 203 33.10 -12.09 -10.25
C ASN A 203 34.29 -11.73 -9.36
N GLY A 204 34.07 -10.84 -8.38
CA GLY A 204 35.03 -10.46 -7.35
C GLY A 204 34.95 -11.32 -6.09
N VAL A 205 35.12 -10.68 -4.94
CA VAL A 205 35.09 -11.37 -3.65
C VAL A 205 33.67 -11.50 -3.06
N ILE A 206 32.67 -10.80 -3.63
CA ILE A 206 31.27 -10.86 -3.17
C ILE A 206 30.62 -12.12 -3.76
N CYS A 207 30.35 -13.10 -2.88
CA CYS A 207 29.71 -14.36 -3.25
C CYS A 207 28.18 -14.30 -3.14
N ASP A 208 27.70 -13.51 -2.18
CA ASP A 208 26.27 -13.33 -1.93
C ASP A 208 26.02 -11.98 -1.27
N PHE A 209 24.84 -11.41 -1.50
CA PHE A 209 24.39 -10.20 -0.82
C PHE A 209 22.87 -10.25 -0.67
N GLU A 210 22.40 -10.25 0.56
CA GLU A 210 20.98 -10.34 0.90
C GLU A 210 20.60 -9.29 1.96
N GLY A 211 19.39 -8.77 1.90
CA GLY A 211 18.85 -7.85 2.89
C GLY A 211 17.43 -7.40 2.57
N GLY A 212 16.66 -7.13 3.61
CA GLY A 212 15.26 -6.73 3.50
C GLY A 212 14.31 -7.86 3.15
N VAL A 213 13.04 -7.69 3.55
CA VAL A 213 11.96 -8.67 3.33
C VAL A 213 10.85 -8.12 2.44
N ALA A 214 10.71 -6.79 2.36
CA ALA A 214 9.69 -6.10 1.58
C ALA A 214 10.31 -4.91 0.82
N ASN A 215 9.72 -4.55 -0.32
CA ASN A 215 10.23 -3.43 -1.14
C ASN A 215 9.97 -2.08 -0.49
N ASN A 216 8.86 -1.95 0.22
CA ASN A 216 8.38 -0.73 0.87
C ASN A 216 8.77 -0.60 2.35
N ALA A 217 9.77 -1.33 2.81
CA ALA A 217 10.28 -1.26 4.17
C ALA A 217 11.79 -1.02 4.19
N VAL A 218 12.25 -0.12 5.07
CA VAL A 218 13.68 0.07 5.34
C VAL A 218 14.19 -1.16 6.09
N PRO A 219 15.18 -1.90 5.57
CA PRO A 219 15.68 -3.10 6.21
C PRO A 219 16.55 -2.82 7.44
N ASP A 220 16.28 -3.50 8.55
CA ASP A 220 17.09 -3.49 9.76
C ASP A 220 18.24 -4.51 9.72
N ARG A 221 18.24 -5.41 8.74
CA ARG A 221 19.28 -6.44 8.57
C ARG A 221 19.65 -6.61 7.11
N ALA A 222 20.96 -6.76 6.90
CA ALA A 222 21.52 -7.14 5.61
C ALA A 222 22.80 -7.94 5.83
N SER A 223 23.18 -8.80 4.88
CA SER A 223 24.46 -9.50 4.96
C SER A 223 25.07 -9.72 3.58
N ALA A 224 26.41 -9.60 3.52
CA ALA A 224 27.19 -10.02 2.36
C ALA A 224 28.11 -11.20 2.73
N LEU A 225 28.19 -12.22 1.87
CA LEU A 225 29.15 -13.31 1.99
C LEU A 225 30.35 -12.99 1.08
N LEU A 226 31.54 -12.99 1.66
CA LEU A 226 32.77 -12.62 0.99
C LEU A 226 33.78 -13.77 0.99
N HIS A 227 34.41 -14.01 -0.13
CA HIS A 227 35.59 -14.89 -0.20
C HIS A 227 36.84 -14.09 0.16
N THR A 228 37.17 -14.06 1.47
CA THR A 228 38.29 -13.30 2.03
C THR A 228 38.68 -13.82 3.41
N ASP A 229 39.85 -13.40 3.92
CA ASP A 229 40.31 -13.71 5.25
C ASP A 229 39.80 -12.66 6.25
N ILE A 230 39.17 -13.10 7.32
CA ILE A 230 38.60 -12.25 8.38
C ILE A 230 39.65 -11.35 9.03
N THR A 231 40.91 -11.77 9.08
CA THR A 231 42.01 -11.00 9.67
C THR A 231 42.37 -9.72 8.88
N LYS A 232 41.92 -9.65 7.62
CA LYS A 232 42.10 -8.48 6.76
C LYS A 232 40.98 -7.45 6.93
N LEU A 233 39.91 -7.79 7.64
CA LEU A 233 38.74 -6.95 7.79
C LEU A 233 38.83 -6.10 9.08
N LYS A 234 38.32 -4.89 8.99
CA LYS A 234 38.29 -3.95 10.13
C LYS A 234 36.92 -3.95 10.79
N ASN A 235 36.88 -3.84 12.10
CA ASN A 235 35.64 -3.62 12.82
C ASN A 235 35.04 -2.25 12.44
N ALA A 236 33.72 -2.18 12.37
CA ALA A 236 32.98 -0.95 12.12
C ALA A 236 31.70 -0.91 12.97
N PRO A 237 31.16 0.27 13.29
CA PRO A 237 29.89 0.41 13.99
C PRO A 237 28.77 -0.27 13.20
N ASN A 238 27.87 -0.96 13.93
CA ASN A 238 26.70 -1.66 13.36
C ASN A 238 27.06 -2.75 12.31
N ILE A 239 28.31 -3.20 12.27
CA ILE A 239 28.79 -4.31 11.43
C ILE A 239 29.29 -5.44 12.33
N THR A 240 28.87 -6.65 12.03
CA THR A 240 29.38 -7.89 12.64
C THR A 240 30.06 -8.74 11.58
N LEU A 241 31.24 -9.30 11.93
CA LEU A 241 32.01 -10.17 11.05
C LEU A 241 31.96 -11.59 11.61
N GLU A 242 31.53 -12.55 10.81
CA GLU A 242 31.37 -13.95 11.20
C GLU A 242 32.11 -14.87 10.20
N PRO A 243 32.94 -15.81 10.67
CA PRO A 243 33.47 -16.86 9.80
C PRO A 243 32.31 -17.66 9.17
N ALA A 244 32.39 -17.93 7.85
CA ALA A 244 31.33 -18.59 7.10
C ALA A 244 31.85 -19.77 6.24
N GLY A 245 32.76 -20.55 6.77
CA GLY A 245 33.44 -21.65 6.09
C GLY A 245 34.86 -21.29 5.67
N GLU A 246 35.57 -22.24 5.00
CA GLU A 246 36.96 -22.02 4.59
C GLU A 246 37.08 -20.84 3.60
N GLY A 247 37.84 -19.84 4.02
CA GLY A 247 38.11 -18.65 3.21
C GLY A 247 36.92 -17.71 2.99
N CYS A 248 35.84 -17.88 3.75
CA CYS A 248 34.65 -17.03 3.65
C CYS A 248 34.32 -16.29 4.95
N VAL A 249 33.84 -15.07 4.82
CA VAL A 249 33.38 -14.22 5.91
C VAL A 249 32.01 -13.65 5.57
N ARG A 250 31.09 -13.71 6.53
CA ARG A 250 29.81 -13.00 6.46
C ARG A 250 29.92 -11.65 7.17
N VAL A 251 29.66 -10.58 6.41
CA VAL A 251 29.54 -9.21 6.91
C VAL A 251 28.05 -8.96 7.15
N ARG A 252 27.63 -8.67 8.39
CA ARG A 252 26.23 -8.32 8.71
C ARG A 252 26.12 -6.88 9.12
N GLY A 253 25.14 -6.19 8.54
CA GLY A 253 24.72 -4.85 8.91
C GLY A 253 23.50 -4.88 9.81
N TRP A 254 23.48 -4.04 10.83
CA TRP A 254 22.40 -3.88 11.80
C TRP A 254 21.88 -2.46 11.77
N GLY A 255 20.68 -2.30 11.24
CA GLY A 255 20.01 -1.01 11.05
C GLY A 255 18.81 -0.83 11.97
N LYS A 256 17.88 0.03 11.53
CA LYS A 256 16.60 0.29 12.20
C LYS A 256 15.50 0.36 11.15
N ALA A 257 14.53 -0.55 11.25
CA ALA A 257 13.42 -0.65 10.30
C ALA A 257 12.46 0.56 10.36
N GLY A 258 11.70 0.74 9.28
CA GLY A 258 10.59 1.66 9.16
C GLY A 258 9.92 1.57 7.79
N HIS A 259 8.81 2.26 7.62
CA HIS A 259 8.08 2.26 6.36
C HIS A 259 8.69 3.23 5.34
N ALA A 260 8.64 2.90 4.03
CA ALA A 260 9.21 3.73 2.96
C ALA A 260 8.60 5.14 2.86
N ALA A 261 7.32 5.28 3.20
CA ALA A 261 6.64 6.57 3.18
C ALA A 261 7.05 7.49 4.35
N MET A 262 7.50 6.91 5.48
CA MET A 262 7.92 7.62 6.68
C MET A 262 9.28 7.10 7.17
N PRO A 263 10.36 7.30 6.41
CA PRO A 263 11.67 6.71 6.71
C PRO A 263 12.49 7.47 7.75
N GLU A 264 11.97 8.52 8.34
CA GLU A 264 12.68 9.37 9.30
C GLU A 264 13.12 8.57 10.52
N GLY A 265 14.38 8.77 10.89
CA GLY A 265 14.97 8.09 12.05
C GLY A 265 15.24 6.60 11.86
N THR A 266 15.10 6.07 10.64
CA THR A 266 15.52 4.72 10.25
C THR A 266 17.01 4.66 9.91
N VAL A 267 17.55 3.43 9.85
CA VAL A 267 18.91 3.15 9.40
C VAL A 267 18.89 1.94 8.48
N ASN A 268 19.16 2.14 7.21
CA ASN A 268 19.14 1.07 6.21
C ASN A 268 20.38 0.18 6.34
N ALA A 269 20.17 -1.08 6.73
CA ALA A 269 21.24 -2.04 6.91
C ALA A 269 21.99 -2.39 5.62
N ILE A 270 21.34 -2.32 4.46
CA ILE A 270 21.98 -2.52 3.15
C ILE A 270 23.03 -1.42 2.93
N GLY A 271 22.65 -0.16 3.19
CA GLY A 271 23.56 0.98 3.06
C GLY A 271 24.79 0.87 3.97
N LEU A 272 24.63 0.30 5.19
CA LEU A 272 25.77 0.05 6.09
C LEU A 272 26.75 -0.97 5.50
N VAL A 273 26.22 -2.09 4.95
CA VAL A 273 27.07 -3.12 4.30
C VAL A 273 27.71 -2.56 3.04
N VAL A 274 26.98 -1.83 2.18
CA VAL A 274 27.53 -1.16 0.98
C VAL A 274 28.71 -0.26 1.33
N ASN A 275 28.55 0.61 2.32
CA ASN A 275 29.63 1.50 2.75
C ASN A 275 30.83 0.69 3.30
N TYR A 276 30.57 -0.35 4.07
CA TYR A 276 31.61 -1.22 4.59
C TYR A 276 32.44 -1.89 3.49
N LEU A 277 31.77 -2.43 2.45
CA LEU A 277 32.43 -3.05 1.31
C LEU A 277 33.32 -2.07 0.55
N LEU A 278 32.83 -0.87 0.29
CA LEU A 278 33.57 0.20 -0.39
C LEU A 278 34.79 0.68 0.42
N ASP A 279 34.58 0.96 1.71
CA ASP A 279 35.63 1.53 2.59
C ASP A 279 36.78 0.53 2.83
N ASN A 280 36.53 -0.77 2.72
CA ASN A 280 37.53 -1.83 2.86
C ASN A 280 38.06 -2.36 1.51
N GLY A 281 37.61 -1.81 0.38
CA GLY A 281 38.05 -2.24 -0.95
C GLY A 281 37.65 -3.69 -1.32
N LEU A 282 36.52 -4.17 -0.80
CA LEU A 282 36.03 -5.55 -0.95
C LEU A 282 35.16 -5.71 -2.19
N CYS A 283 35.65 -5.22 -3.32
CA CYS A 283 34.94 -5.29 -4.61
C CYS A 283 35.95 -5.06 -5.75
N ASN A 284 35.67 -5.61 -6.93
CA ASN A 284 36.36 -5.27 -8.15
C ASN A 284 35.82 -3.96 -8.76
N ASP A 285 36.38 -3.48 -9.87
CA ASP A 285 35.99 -2.19 -10.46
C ASP A 285 34.53 -2.15 -10.93
N ALA A 286 34.00 -3.24 -11.48
CA ALA A 286 32.62 -3.33 -11.93
C ALA A 286 31.64 -3.33 -10.73
N GLU A 287 31.93 -4.11 -9.71
CA GLU A 287 31.18 -4.15 -8.46
C GLU A 287 31.25 -2.82 -7.71
N ARG A 288 32.42 -2.15 -7.75
CA ARG A 288 32.60 -0.82 -7.16
C ARG A 288 31.66 0.21 -7.77
N ALA A 289 31.57 0.27 -9.10
CA ALA A 289 30.70 1.23 -9.78
C ALA A 289 29.21 1.04 -9.37
N TYR A 290 28.75 -0.20 -9.21
CA TYR A 290 27.43 -0.52 -8.69
C TYR A 290 27.27 -0.13 -7.21
N LEU A 291 28.21 -0.51 -6.35
CA LEU A 291 28.15 -0.17 -4.93
C LEU A 291 28.17 1.36 -4.69
N GLU A 292 28.92 2.12 -5.49
CA GLU A 292 28.89 3.59 -5.46
C GLU A 292 27.52 4.16 -5.88
N ALA A 293 26.83 3.52 -6.82
CA ALA A 293 25.44 3.88 -7.14
C ALA A 293 24.50 3.61 -5.97
N LEU A 294 24.64 2.45 -5.31
CA LEU A 294 23.87 2.14 -4.10
C LEU A 294 24.21 3.07 -2.93
N LYS A 295 25.49 3.45 -2.76
CA LYS A 295 25.90 4.45 -1.74
C LYS A 295 25.16 5.77 -1.94
N LYS A 296 24.98 6.22 -3.19
CA LYS A 296 24.21 7.43 -3.50
C LYS A 296 22.73 7.24 -3.14
N LEU A 297 22.13 6.06 -3.45
CA LEU A 297 20.74 5.74 -3.08
C LEU A 297 20.55 5.80 -1.57
N HIS A 298 21.45 5.20 -0.80
CA HIS A 298 21.35 5.10 0.65
C HIS A 298 21.89 6.35 1.41
N ALA A 299 22.40 7.37 0.70
CA ALA A 299 22.93 8.57 1.33
C ALA A 299 21.84 9.42 2.00
N SER A 300 20.63 9.39 1.49
CA SER A 300 19.50 10.16 2.00
C SER A 300 18.18 9.49 1.58
N THR A 301 17.21 9.55 2.48
CA THR A 301 15.84 9.12 2.21
C THR A 301 15.00 10.17 1.46
N ALA A 302 15.53 11.39 1.27
CA ALA A 302 14.91 12.44 0.44
C ALA A 302 15.44 12.48 -1.00
N GLY A 303 16.36 11.57 -1.38
CA GLY A 303 16.79 11.35 -2.75
C GLY A 303 17.85 12.29 -3.32
N GLU A 304 18.51 13.11 -2.50
CA GLU A 304 19.57 14.03 -2.94
C GLU A 304 20.72 13.28 -3.60
N GLY A 305 21.13 12.14 -3.03
CA GLY A 305 22.25 11.36 -3.55
C GLY A 305 22.06 10.82 -4.96
N ILE A 306 20.83 10.55 -5.38
CA ILE A 306 20.45 10.07 -6.71
C ILE A 306 19.78 11.15 -7.56
N GLY A 307 19.72 12.39 -7.07
CA GLY A 307 19.27 13.56 -7.82
C GLY A 307 17.76 13.64 -8.07
N VAL A 308 16.93 12.95 -7.26
CA VAL A 308 15.47 12.94 -7.38
C VAL A 308 14.78 13.83 -6.32
N ALA A 309 15.54 14.45 -5.44
CA ALA A 309 15.01 15.27 -4.36
C ALA A 309 14.11 16.39 -4.89
N CYS A 310 12.90 16.45 -4.41
CA CYS A 310 11.94 17.51 -4.67
C CYS A 310 10.91 17.59 -3.54
N ALA A 311 10.17 18.69 -3.46
CA ALA A 311 9.12 18.91 -2.49
C ALA A 311 8.09 19.88 -3.03
N ASP A 312 6.84 19.74 -2.61
CA ASP A 312 5.76 20.72 -2.85
C ASP A 312 5.03 21.09 -1.55
N GLY A 313 4.07 22.01 -1.66
CA GLY A 313 3.29 22.48 -0.51
C GLY A 313 2.39 21.42 0.09
N PRO A 314 1.60 20.69 -0.71
CA PRO A 314 0.67 19.68 -0.21
C PRO A 314 1.34 18.49 0.47
N PHE A 315 2.40 17.94 -0.13
CA PHE A 315 2.98 16.65 0.29
C PHE A 315 4.36 16.74 0.94
N GLY A 316 4.99 17.91 0.90
CA GLY A 316 6.36 18.04 1.38
C GLY A 316 7.37 17.25 0.52
N PRO A 317 8.46 16.70 1.11
CA PRO A 317 9.54 16.08 0.35
C PRO A 317 9.17 14.70 -0.22
N LEU A 318 9.80 14.37 -1.36
CA LEU A 318 9.89 12.99 -1.86
C LEU A 318 10.60 12.12 -0.81
N THR A 319 10.17 10.86 -0.70
CA THR A 319 10.91 9.83 0.03
C THR A 319 11.38 8.73 -0.91
N VAL A 320 12.57 8.16 -0.67
CA VAL A 320 13.11 7.03 -1.41
C VAL A 320 13.95 6.13 -0.52
N ILE A 321 13.76 4.83 -0.67
CA ILE A 321 14.55 3.82 0.03
C ILE A 321 14.99 2.70 -0.90
N GLY A 322 16.06 1.97 -0.53
CA GLY A 322 16.37 0.64 -1.04
C GLY A 322 15.75 -0.40 -0.09
N GLY A 323 14.72 -1.11 -0.53
CA GLY A 323 13.97 -2.03 0.33
C GLY A 323 14.60 -3.41 0.45
N ARG A 324 15.01 -4.01 -0.68
CA ARG A 324 15.61 -5.36 -0.70
C ARG A 324 16.85 -5.38 -1.56
N ILE A 325 17.83 -6.20 -1.16
CA ILE A 325 18.94 -6.60 -2.02
C ILE A 325 19.05 -8.12 -2.03
N TYR A 326 19.37 -8.69 -3.18
CA TYR A 326 19.56 -10.13 -3.36
C TYR A 326 20.42 -10.43 -4.58
N MET A 327 20.94 -11.66 -4.65
CA MET A 327 21.63 -12.14 -5.86
C MET A 327 20.65 -12.85 -6.79
N GLN A 328 20.75 -12.53 -8.08
CA GLN A 328 20.01 -13.20 -9.15
C GLN A 328 20.92 -13.34 -10.40
N ASP A 329 21.08 -14.55 -10.89
CA ASP A 329 21.91 -14.86 -12.07
C ASP A 329 23.34 -14.27 -12.01
N GLY A 330 23.94 -14.32 -10.79
CA GLY A 330 25.26 -13.78 -10.52
C GLY A 330 25.34 -12.26 -10.47
N LYS A 331 24.22 -11.55 -10.43
CA LYS A 331 24.11 -10.09 -10.31
C LYS A 331 23.51 -9.72 -8.97
N MET A 332 23.94 -8.61 -8.41
CA MET A 332 23.26 -7.95 -7.29
C MET A 332 22.06 -7.16 -7.79
N VAL A 333 20.91 -7.33 -7.17
CA VAL A 333 19.66 -6.64 -7.49
C VAL A 333 19.17 -5.88 -6.27
N GLN A 334 19.11 -4.55 -6.36
CA GLN A 334 18.57 -3.67 -5.32
C GLN A 334 17.19 -3.17 -5.76
N THR A 335 16.14 -3.42 -4.97
CA THR A 335 14.83 -2.82 -5.20
C THR A 335 14.76 -1.41 -4.60
N MET A 336 13.91 -0.58 -5.21
CA MET A 336 13.64 0.79 -4.74
C MET A 336 12.14 0.99 -4.54
N ASP A 337 11.79 1.77 -3.53
CA ASP A 337 10.44 2.33 -3.32
C ASP A 337 10.59 3.84 -3.06
N SER A 338 9.79 4.63 -3.76
CA SER A 338 9.75 6.08 -3.62
C SER A 338 8.31 6.58 -3.58
N ARG A 339 8.04 7.55 -2.70
CA ARG A 339 6.79 8.29 -2.66
C ARG A 339 7.08 9.72 -3.08
N TYR A 340 6.46 10.18 -4.17
CA TYR A 340 6.81 11.47 -4.76
C TYR A 340 5.62 12.43 -4.84
N PRO A 341 5.89 13.75 -4.64
CA PRO A 341 4.87 14.80 -4.67
C PRO A 341 4.43 15.15 -6.08
N THR A 342 3.49 16.10 -6.23
CA THR A 342 2.92 16.50 -7.51
C THR A 342 3.87 17.29 -8.42
N CYS A 343 4.99 17.77 -7.89
CA CYS A 343 5.98 18.58 -8.65
C CYS A 343 6.93 17.77 -9.55
N THR A 344 6.81 16.43 -9.58
CA THR A 344 7.58 15.52 -10.44
C THR A 344 6.71 14.39 -11.00
N ASP A 345 7.28 13.51 -11.80
CA ASP A 345 6.63 12.33 -12.35
C ASP A 345 7.59 11.14 -12.46
N GLY A 346 7.03 9.94 -12.67
CA GLY A 346 7.81 8.70 -12.73
C GLY A 346 8.86 8.67 -13.84
N ASP A 347 8.59 9.26 -15.00
CA ASP A 347 9.54 9.31 -16.13
C ASP A 347 10.74 10.21 -15.81
N THR A 348 10.47 11.36 -15.20
CA THR A 348 11.50 12.29 -14.70
C THR A 348 12.38 11.63 -13.65
N ILE A 349 11.79 10.95 -12.66
CA ILE A 349 12.50 10.20 -11.63
C ILE A 349 13.38 9.11 -12.26
N ALA A 350 12.83 8.29 -13.17
CA ALA A 350 13.59 7.25 -13.86
C ALA A 350 14.78 7.80 -14.64
N LYS A 351 14.62 8.94 -15.33
CA LYS A 351 15.68 9.62 -16.06
C LYS A 351 16.79 10.12 -15.12
N GLN A 352 16.42 10.71 -14.01
CA GLN A 352 17.38 11.21 -13.01
C GLN A 352 18.17 10.07 -12.37
N ILE A 353 17.49 8.97 -12.00
CA ILE A 353 18.15 7.78 -11.46
C ILE A 353 19.16 7.20 -12.45
N ARG A 354 18.75 6.99 -13.73
CA ARG A 354 19.67 6.50 -14.76
C ARG A 354 20.91 7.38 -14.92
N ALA A 355 20.75 8.70 -14.85
CA ALA A 355 21.87 9.63 -14.87
C ALA A 355 22.79 9.49 -13.65
N ALA A 356 22.21 9.29 -12.45
CA ALA A 356 22.95 9.18 -11.19
C ALA A 356 23.75 7.87 -11.06
N ILE A 357 23.15 6.74 -11.49
CA ILE A 357 23.79 5.41 -11.43
C ILE A 357 24.83 5.20 -12.55
N GLY A 358 24.75 5.99 -13.64
CA GLY A 358 25.71 5.91 -14.74
C GLY A 358 25.69 4.55 -15.46
N THR A 359 26.87 4.18 -16.03
CA THR A 359 27.03 2.92 -16.78
C THR A 359 27.39 1.71 -15.93
N GLY A 360 27.58 1.89 -14.62
CA GLY A 360 27.97 0.82 -13.69
C GLY A 360 26.79 0.00 -13.16
N ALA A 361 25.55 0.40 -13.49
CA ALA A 361 24.32 -0.27 -13.09
C ALA A 361 23.22 -0.03 -14.12
N GLU A 362 22.17 -0.85 -14.07
CA GLU A 362 21.00 -0.74 -14.93
C GLU A 362 19.74 -0.54 -14.08
N LEU A 363 18.87 0.40 -14.46
CA LEU A 363 17.54 0.56 -13.87
C LEU A 363 16.52 -0.23 -14.70
N THR A 364 15.92 -1.25 -14.09
CA THR A 364 14.95 -2.18 -14.70
C THR A 364 13.64 -2.24 -13.89
N ASP A 365 12.64 -2.91 -14.42
CA ASP A 365 11.33 -3.17 -13.75
C ASP A 365 10.72 -1.91 -13.16
N VAL A 366 10.71 -0.83 -13.93
CA VAL A 366 10.20 0.47 -13.49
C VAL A 366 8.68 0.48 -13.58
N GLY A 367 8.03 0.80 -12.45
CA GLY A 367 6.61 1.07 -12.34
C GLY A 367 6.36 2.38 -11.61
N SER A 368 5.28 3.08 -11.98
CA SER A 368 4.89 4.30 -11.27
C SER A 368 3.38 4.51 -11.29
N ALA A 369 2.84 5.01 -10.17
CA ALA A 369 1.50 5.55 -10.06
C ALA A 369 1.58 7.06 -9.81
N LYS A 370 0.72 7.83 -10.46
CA LYS A 370 0.73 9.30 -10.34
C LYS A 370 0.18 9.74 -8.98
N PRO A 371 0.70 10.83 -8.41
CA PRO A 371 0.07 11.45 -7.26
C PRO A 371 -1.27 12.06 -7.66
N PHE A 372 -2.18 12.16 -6.69
CA PHE A 372 -3.38 12.98 -6.85
C PHE A 372 -3.52 13.93 -5.67
N TYR A 373 -4.19 15.06 -5.90
CA TYR A 373 -4.50 16.03 -4.87
C TYR A 373 -5.79 16.75 -5.22
N ILE A 374 -6.69 16.86 -4.26
CA ILE A 374 -7.95 17.60 -4.38
C ILE A 374 -7.88 18.76 -3.39
N GLU A 375 -8.08 19.98 -3.88
CA GLU A 375 -8.07 21.16 -3.02
C GLU A 375 -9.08 21.04 -1.87
N ALA A 376 -8.64 21.39 -0.65
CA ALA A 376 -9.44 21.26 0.56
C ALA A 376 -10.73 22.09 0.56
N ASP A 377 -10.78 23.17 -0.24
CA ASP A 377 -11.93 24.06 -0.38
C ASP A 377 -12.97 23.58 -1.41
N THR A 378 -12.73 22.46 -2.10
CA THR A 378 -13.73 21.87 -3.00
C THR A 378 -14.99 21.47 -2.22
N PRO A 379 -16.19 21.61 -2.82
CA PRO A 379 -17.44 21.33 -2.12
C PRO A 379 -17.51 19.91 -1.50
N ALA A 380 -16.93 18.92 -2.18
CA ALA A 380 -16.95 17.54 -1.72
C ALA A 380 -16.04 17.33 -0.49
N ILE A 381 -14.77 17.76 -0.56
CA ILE A 381 -13.84 17.66 0.57
C ILE A 381 -14.35 18.47 1.76
N LYS A 382 -14.87 19.68 1.49
CA LYS A 382 -15.47 20.51 2.53
C LYS A 382 -16.66 19.82 3.21
N ALA A 383 -17.55 19.18 2.46
CA ALA A 383 -18.67 18.45 3.04
C ALA A 383 -18.23 17.30 3.93
N CYS A 384 -17.18 16.55 3.52
CA CYS A 384 -16.62 15.46 4.32
C CYS A 384 -16.02 15.96 5.63
N ILE A 385 -15.15 16.99 5.57
CA ILE A 385 -14.47 17.49 6.77
C ILE A 385 -15.43 18.23 7.72
N ASP A 386 -16.36 19.00 7.20
CA ASP A 386 -17.38 19.69 8.01
C ASP A 386 -18.26 18.65 8.75
N THR A 387 -18.61 17.54 8.06
CA THR A 387 -19.36 16.42 8.67
C THR A 387 -18.56 15.73 9.77
N TYR A 388 -17.29 15.42 9.50
CA TYR A 388 -16.41 14.82 10.51
C TYR A 388 -16.31 15.70 11.77
N ASN A 389 -16.01 16.98 11.60
CA ASN A 389 -15.88 17.93 12.69
C ASN A 389 -17.19 18.10 13.49
N GLU A 390 -18.32 18.08 12.80
CA GLU A 390 -19.64 18.17 13.46
C GLU A 390 -19.95 16.92 14.31
N VAL A 391 -19.61 15.72 13.80
CA VAL A 391 -19.88 14.44 14.50
C VAL A 391 -18.93 14.23 15.67
N THR A 392 -17.65 14.55 15.50
CA THR A 392 -16.61 14.32 16.54
C THR A 392 -16.49 15.48 17.53
N GLY A 393 -16.92 16.68 17.15
CA GLY A 393 -16.68 17.90 17.92
C GLY A 393 -15.26 18.44 17.80
N GLU A 394 -14.47 17.92 16.86
CA GLU A 394 -13.10 18.34 16.58
C GLU A 394 -13.06 19.58 15.65
N ASN A 395 -11.87 20.08 15.41
CA ASN A 395 -11.58 21.11 14.40
C ASN A 395 -10.43 20.63 13.53
N ALA A 396 -10.63 19.47 12.92
CA ALA A 396 -9.65 18.82 12.07
C ALA A 396 -9.64 19.44 10.67
N THR A 397 -8.52 19.27 9.95
CA THR A 397 -8.34 19.66 8.55
C THR A 397 -8.03 18.42 7.71
N PRO A 398 -8.31 18.44 6.41
CA PRO A 398 -7.83 17.39 5.50
C PRO A 398 -6.31 17.25 5.54
N PHE A 399 -5.79 16.08 5.20
CA PHE A 399 -4.34 15.77 5.20
C PHE A 399 -3.91 14.98 3.97
#